data_617be78735dd389ad0b96a6e521d920f
#
_entry.id   617be78735dd389ad0b96a6e521d920f
#
_cell.length_a   1.000
_cell.length_b   1.000
_cell.length_c   1.000
_cell.angle_alpha   90.00
_cell.angle_beta   90.00
_cell.angle_gamma   90.00
#
_symmetry.space_group_name_H-M   'P 1'
#
loop_
_entity.id
_entity.type
_entity.pdbx_description
1 polymer ?
#
loop_
_entity_poly.entity_id
_entity_poly.type
_entity_poly.pdbx_seq_one_letter_code
_entity_poly.pdbx_strand_id
1 'polypeptide(L)'
;MPATATTSRQTSVAALRFGRLAAMGTVTVLLLIAGVWGSWGDAQHVMLAKGRESGTVKVTDCAQDTCSGPFTPGSAGAKAREVVIARTVAVRKGQTYAVVVKPGTDEVVRSGPAGIFNAWVPLGGALLLASVVVAGGLRLSRIAWILAGSGLLLVTATFMTL
;
A
#
# COMPACT_ATOMS: atom_id res chain seq x y z
N MET A 1 -12.36 -56.35 -21.53
CA MET A 1 -11.40 -55.22 -21.72
C MET A 1 -12.02 -53.94 -21.24
N PRO A 2 -11.71 -53.43 -20.05
CA PRO A 2 -12.12 -52.09 -19.64
C PRO A 2 -10.94 -51.27 -19.11
N ALA A 3 -9.96 -50.92 -19.99
CA ALA A 3 -8.78 -50.16 -19.58
C ALA A 3 -8.77 -48.69 -20.07
N THR A 4 -9.70 -48.28 -20.89
CA THR A 4 -9.69 -46.94 -21.53
C THR A 4 -10.46 -45.85 -20.74
N ALA A 5 -11.38 -46.22 -19.85
CA ALA A 5 -12.20 -45.24 -19.10
C ALA A 5 -11.47 -44.60 -17.93
N THR A 6 -10.48 -45.26 -17.34
CA THR A 6 -9.73 -44.78 -16.17
C THR A 6 -8.73 -43.67 -16.52
N THR A 7 -8.11 -43.75 -17.69
CA THR A 7 -7.09 -42.77 -18.13
C THR A 7 -7.71 -41.40 -18.44
N SER A 8 -8.89 -41.36 -19.03
CA SER A 8 -9.60 -40.12 -19.36
C SER A 8 -10.03 -39.35 -18.09
N ARG A 9 -10.43 -40.07 -17.05
CA ARG A 9 -10.85 -39.46 -15.78
C ARG A 9 -9.68 -38.90 -14.97
N GLN A 10 -8.50 -39.55 -15.04
CA GLN A 10 -7.29 -39.07 -14.39
C GLN A 10 -6.73 -37.81 -15.04
N THR A 11 -6.75 -37.72 -16.37
CA THR A 11 -6.30 -36.54 -17.10
C THR A 11 -7.20 -35.33 -16.86
N SER A 12 -8.52 -35.50 -16.79
CA SER A 12 -9.43 -34.40 -16.49
C SER A 12 -9.28 -33.85 -15.06
N VAL A 13 -9.07 -34.73 -14.07
CA VAL A 13 -8.83 -34.30 -12.68
C VAL A 13 -7.50 -33.57 -12.53
N ALA A 14 -6.45 -34.05 -13.21
CA ALA A 14 -5.15 -33.38 -13.23
C ALA A 14 -5.22 -32.01 -13.90
N ALA A 15 -5.92 -31.88 -15.02
CA ALA A 15 -6.14 -30.59 -15.71
C ALA A 15 -6.90 -29.58 -14.86
N LEU A 16 -7.95 -30.01 -14.16
CA LEU A 16 -8.70 -29.17 -13.23
C LEU A 16 -7.85 -28.70 -12.03
N ARG A 17 -7.03 -29.58 -11.50
CA ARG A 17 -6.09 -29.20 -10.40
C ARG A 17 -5.06 -28.19 -10.88
N PHE A 18 -4.48 -28.41 -12.06
CA PHE A 18 -3.51 -27.49 -12.66
C PHE A 18 -4.15 -26.14 -12.97
N GLY A 19 -5.34 -26.13 -13.57
CA GLY A 19 -6.08 -24.90 -13.85
C GLY A 19 -6.39 -24.10 -12.57
N ARG A 20 -6.80 -24.78 -11.51
CA ARG A 20 -7.03 -24.13 -10.21
C ARG A 20 -5.74 -23.53 -9.61
N LEU A 21 -4.64 -24.27 -9.64
CA LEU A 21 -3.35 -23.78 -9.15
C LEU A 21 -2.85 -22.58 -9.96
N ALA A 22 -2.98 -22.63 -11.29
CA ALA A 22 -2.63 -21.53 -12.16
C ALA A 22 -3.49 -20.29 -11.88
N ALA A 23 -4.80 -20.44 -11.77
CA ALA A 23 -5.70 -19.33 -11.46
C ALA A 23 -5.40 -18.69 -10.10
N MET A 24 -5.21 -19.50 -9.05
CA MET A 24 -4.85 -18.99 -7.72
C MET A 24 -3.48 -18.32 -7.70
N GLY A 25 -2.50 -18.88 -8.41
CA GLY A 25 -1.18 -18.27 -8.59
C GLY A 25 -1.26 -16.91 -9.29
N THR A 26 -2.02 -16.82 -10.37
CA THR A 26 -2.23 -15.57 -11.11
C THR A 26 -2.88 -14.50 -10.22
N VAL A 27 -3.93 -14.85 -9.47
CA VAL A 27 -4.57 -13.91 -8.53
C VAL A 27 -3.58 -13.42 -7.48
N THR A 28 -2.77 -14.32 -6.91
CA THR A 28 -1.75 -13.93 -5.92
C THR A 28 -0.74 -12.95 -6.51
N VAL A 29 -0.23 -13.21 -7.72
CA VAL A 29 0.72 -12.31 -8.40
C VAL A 29 0.09 -10.96 -8.70
N LEU A 30 -1.15 -10.92 -9.19
CA LEU A 30 -1.86 -9.67 -9.46
C LEU A 30 -2.09 -8.84 -8.20
N LEU A 31 -2.45 -9.46 -7.08
CA LEU A 31 -2.58 -8.77 -5.79
C LEU A 31 -1.26 -8.16 -5.34
N LEU A 32 -0.15 -8.88 -5.48
CA LEU A 32 1.18 -8.37 -5.12
C LEU A 32 1.61 -7.21 -6.03
N ILE A 33 1.41 -7.33 -7.34
CA ILE A 33 1.70 -6.25 -8.29
C ILE A 33 0.88 -5.01 -7.95
N ALA A 34 -0.43 -5.16 -7.73
CA ALA A 34 -1.30 -4.05 -7.36
C ALA A 34 -0.88 -3.39 -6.04
N GLY A 35 -0.48 -4.20 -5.03
CA GLY A 35 0.04 -3.70 -3.75
C GLY A 35 1.33 -2.90 -3.90
N VAL A 36 2.27 -3.39 -4.70
CA VAL A 36 3.53 -2.70 -4.99
C VAL A 36 3.27 -1.40 -5.76
N TRP A 37 2.45 -1.43 -6.80
CA TRP A 37 2.13 -0.25 -7.60
C TRP A 37 1.39 0.82 -6.78
N GLY A 38 0.40 0.41 -5.99
CA GLY A 38 -0.32 1.32 -5.09
C GLY A 38 0.59 1.97 -4.04
N SER A 39 1.56 1.22 -3.51
CA SER A 39 2.53 1.75 -2.56
C SER A 39 3.61 2.61 -3.22
N TRP A 40 4.04 2.29 -4.45
CA TRP A 40 5.13 2.98 -5.13
C TRP A 40 4.79 4.43 -5.46
N GLY A 41 3.54 4.68 -5.89
CA GLY A 41 3.07 6.03 -6.22
C GLY A 41 3.31 7.04 -5.09
N ASP A 42 3.02 6.65 -3.86
CA ASP A 42 3.20 7.51 -2.69
C ASP A 42 4.63 7.42 -2.11
N ALA A 43 5.22 6.22 -2.08
CA ALA A 43 6.54 5.97 -1.53
C ALA A 43 7.64 6.75 -2.25
N GLN A 44 7.61 6.83 -3.59
CA GLN A 44 8.59 7.60 -4.36
C GLN A 44 8.59 9.08 -3.99
N HIS A 45 7.44 9.65 -3.64
CA HIS A 45 7.32 11.07 -3.28
C HIS A 45 7.89 11.36 -1.89
N VAL A 46 7.82 10.39 -0.99
CA VAL A 46 8.37 10.48 0.37
C VAL A 46 9.85 10.14 0.40
N MET A 47 10.27 9.10 -0.33
CA MET A 47 11.67 8.64 -0.35
C MET A 47 12.59 9.50 -1.21
N LEU A 48 12.10 10.02 -2.34
CA LEU A 48 12.86 10.87 -3.27
C LEU A 48 12.62 12.37 -3.01
N ALA A 49 12.49 12.74 -1.74
CA ALA A 49 12.28 14.12 -1.31
C ALA A 49 13.50 15.04 -1.50
N LYS A 50 14.67 14.51 -1.90
CA LYS A 50 15.90 15.28 -2.10
C LYS A 50 15.69 16.36 -3.18
N GLY A 51 15.80 17.64 -2.78
CA GLY A 51 15.59 18.80 -3.67
C GLY A 51 14.13 19.29 -3.75
N ARG A 52 13.20 18.73 -2.97
CA ARG A 52 11.80 19.20 -2.88
C ARG A 52 11.60 20.12 -1.69
N GLU A 53 10.62 21.02 -1.82
CA GLU A 53 10.21 21.87 -0.70
C GLU A 53 9.62 21.00 0.41
N SER A 54 10.32 20.96 1.54
CA SER A 54 9.84 20.32 2.76
C SER A 54 9.47 21.37 3.80
N GLY A 55 8.48 21.06 4.60
CA GLY A 55 8.03 21.99 5.64
C GLY A 55 6.98 21.36 6.52
N THR A 56 6.20 22.20 7.17
CA THR A 56 5.08 21.78 8.01
C THR A 56 3.78 22.41 7.52
N VAL A 57 2.69 21.69 7.63
CA VAL A 57 1.33 22.19 7.41
C VAL A 57 0.53 22.08 8.70
N LYS A 58 -0.12 23.18 9.09
CA LYS A 58 -1.11 23.16 10.18
C LYS A 58 -2.49 23.04 9.55
N VAL A 59 -3.15 21.91 9.76
CA VAL A 59 -4.49 21.66 9.20
C VAL A 59 -5.51 22.56 9.86
N THR A 60 -6.10 23.46 9.07
CA THR A 60 -7.12 24.41 9.56
C THR A 60 -8.52 24.00 9.16
N ASP A 61 -8.69 23.38 8.00
CA ASP A 61 -10.00 22.93 7.53
C ASP A 61 -9.91 21.57 6.82
N CYS A 62 -11.00 20.78 6.85
CA CYS A 62 -11.10 19.48 6.22
C CYS A 62 -12.44 19.33 5.51
N ALA A 63 -12.39 19.00 4.22
CA ALA A 63 -13.50 18.55 3.39
C ALA A 63 -13.64 17.02 3.40
N GLN A 64 -14.41 16.45 2.46
CA GLN A 64 -14.65 15.00 2.42
C GLN A 64 -13.36 14.20 2.18
N ASP A 65 -12.53 14.60 1.21
CA ASP A 65 -11.35 13.84 0.76
C ASP A 65 -10.02 14.57 1.00
N THR A 66 -10.06 15.86 1.36
CA THR A 66 -8.87 16.70 1.49
C THR A 66 -8.97 17.60 2.72
N CYS A 67 -7.82 17.91 3.29
CA CYS A 67 -7.67 18.93 4.31
C CYS A 67 -6.76 20.04 3.78
N SER A 68 -6.98 21.29 4.19
CA SER A 68 -6.15 22.44 3.82
C SER A 68 -5.57 23.14 5.04
N GLY A 69 -4.50 23.90 4.79
CA GLY A 69 -3.89 24.72 5.82
C GLY A 69 -2.64 25.46 5.35
N PRO A 70 -2.17 26.42 6.14
CA PRO A 70 -0.97 27.19 5.85
C PRO A 70 0.27 26.30 5.91
N PHE A 71 1.08 26.35 4.85
CA PHE A 71 2.38 25.71 4.74
C PHE A 71 3.46 26.63 5.29
N THR A 72 4.25 26.11 6.21
CA THR A 72 5.46 26.77 6.71
C THR A 72 6.67 26.04 6.15
N PRO A 73 7.44 26.65 5.24
CA PRO A 73 8.62 26.03 4.66
C PRO A 73 9.72 25.81 5.68
N GLY A 74 10.42 24.67 5.57
CA GLY A 74 11.56 24.33 6.41
C GLY A 74 12.90 24.91 5.89
N SER A 75 12.92 25.45 4.67
CA SER A 75 14.11 26.07 4.06
C SER A 75 13.90 27.57 3.84
N ALA A 76 14.98 28.34 4.05
CA ALA A 76 14.98 29.78 3.80
C ALA A 76 14.78 30.05 2.30
N GLY A 77 13.79 30.90 1.97
CA GLY A 77 13.49 31.32 0.58
C GLY A 77 12.22 30.77 -0.03
N ALA A 78 11.61 29.76 0.55
CA ALA A 78 10.30 29.28 0.11
C ALA A 78 9.16 30.15 0.69
N LYS A 79 8.09 30.37 -0.09
CA LYS A 79 6.97 31.22 0.32
C LYS A 79 5.94 30.41 1.13
N ALA A 80 5.44 31.00 2.20
CA ALA A 80 4.25 30.49 2.88
C ALA A 80 3.06 30.56 1.91
N ARG A 81 2.33 29.44 1.77
CA ARG A 81 1.15 29.32 0.90
C ARG A 81 0.15 28.36 1.50
N GLU A 82 -1.06 28.39 1.03
CA GLU A 82 -2.06 27.40 1.39
C GLU A 82 -1.81 26.12 0.58
N VAL A 83 -1.83 24.98 1.26
CA VAL A 83 -1.60 23.67 0.63
C VAL A 83 -2.69 22.69 1.03
N VAL A 84 -2.84 21.67 0.19
CA VAL A 84 -3.86 20.64 0.34
C VAL A 84 -3.20 19.30 0.64
N ILE A 85 -3.65 18.64 1.69
CA ILE A 85 -3.23 17.29 2.07
C ILE A 85 -4.41 16.32 1.93
N ALA A 86 -4.17 15.13 1.40
CA ALA A 86 -5.19 14.09 1.32
C ALA A 86 -5.68 13.71 2.73
N ARG A 87 -7.00 13.66 2.93
CA ARG A 87 -7.61 13.27 4.19
C ARG A 87 -7.46 11.78 4.41
N THR A 88 -6.64 11.42 5.37
CA THR A 88 -6.50 10.03 5.83
C THR A 88 -6.92 9.96 7.31
N VAL A 89 -7.08 8.74 7.83
CA VAL A 89 -7.40 8.51 9.26
C VAL A 89 -6.40 9.20 10.19
N ALA A 90 -5.17 9.38 9.71
CA ALA A 90 -4.07 9.99 10.44
C ALA A 90 -4.05 11.53 10.37
N VAL A 91 -4.87 12.17 9.52
CA VAL A 91 -4.91 13.63 9.35
C VAL A 91 -6.09 14.20 10.11
N ARG A 92 -5.80 15.01 11.13
CA ARG A 92 -6.82 15.64 12.00
C ARG A 92 -6.71 17.16 11.95
N LYS A 93 -7.86 17.83 12.02
CA LYS A 93 -7.94 19.29 12.14
C LYS A 93 -7.23 19.77 13.41
N GLY A 94 -6.48 20.86 13.29
CA GLY A 94 -5.73 21.47 14.39
C GLY A 94 -4.33 20.92 14.61
N GLN A 95 -3.95 19.84 13.93
CA GLN A 95 -2.64 19.21 14.07
C GLN A 95 -1.65 19.75 13.02
N THR A 96 -0.37 19.70 13.36
CA THR A 96 0.74 20.08 12.46
C THR A 96 1.46 18.83 11.97
N TYR A 97 1.65 18.73 10.66
CA TYR A 97 2.31 17.59 10.03
C TYR A 97 3.53 18.04 9.24
N ALA A 98 4.60 17.24 9.32
CA ALA A 98 5.73 17.38 8.42
C ALA A 98 5.34 16.87 7.04
N VAL A 99 5.58 17.68 6.01
CA VAL A 99 5.12 17.40 4.64
C VAL A 99 6.19 17.76 3.61
N VAL A 100 6.07 17.15 2.43
CA VAL A 100 6.82 17.47 1.22
C VAL A 100 5.83 17.85 0.13
N VAL A 101 6.14 18.91 -0.59
CA VAL A 101 5.30 19.41 -1.69
C VAL A 101 5.52 18.56 -2.94
N LYS A 102 4.44 18.17 -3.63
CA LYS A 102 4.52 17.52 -4.94
C LYS A 102 4.94 18.56 -5.99
N PRO A 103 5.85 18.21 -6.92
CA PRO A 103 6.31 19.15 -7.94
C PRO A 103 5.16 19.68 -8.79
N GLY A 104 5.09 21.03 -8.93
CA GLY A 104 4.12 21.70 -9.80
C GLY A 104 2.68 21.71 -9.29
N THR A 105 2.44 21.36 -8.03
CA THR A 105 1.11 21.38 -7.40
C THR A 105 1.19 21.96 -5.99
N ASP A 106 0.03 22.38 -5.44
CA ASP A 106 -0.10 22.75 -4.04
C ASP A 106 -0.49 21.57 -3.14
N GLU A 107 -0.42 20.36 -3.69
CA GLU A 107 -0.67 19.13 -2.96
C GLU A 107 0.58 18.70 -2.18
N VAL A 108 0.39 18.33 -0.92
CA VAL A 108 1.47 17.89 -0.05
C VAL A 108 1.25 16.46 0.44
N VAL A 109 2.35 15.75 0.65
CA VAL A 109 2.37 14.39 1.21
C VAL A 109 3.06 14.41 2.56
N ARG A 110 2.55 13.66 3.51
CA ARG A 110 3.23 13.50 4.81
C ARG A 110 4.64 12.96 4.61
N SER A 111 5.60 13.60 5.23
CA SER A 111 7.01 13.17 5.26
C SER A 111 7.37 12.51 6.60
N GLY A 112 8.56 11.92 6.67
CA GLY A 112 9.05 11.24 7.86
C GLY A 112 8.58 9.80 8.01
N PRO A 113 8.91 9.13 9.14
CA PRO A 113 8.61 7.71 9.33
C PRO A 113 7.13 7.36 9.18
N ALA A 114 6.24 8.19 9.75
CA ALA A 114 4.79 8.00 9.63
C ALA A 114 4.29 8.07 8.17
N GLY A 115 4.86 8.98 7.36
CA GLY A 115 4.56 9.07 5.92
C GLY A 115 5.01 7.83 5.15
N ILE A 116 6.22 7.35 5.45
CA ILE A 116 6.79 6.14 4.82
C ILE A 116 5.88 4.95 5.13
N PHE A 117 5.60 4.68 6.40
CA PHE A 117 4.76 3.53 6.77
C PHE A 117 3.35 3.62 6.17
N ASN A 118 2.75 4.81 6.14
CA ASN A 118 1.43 4.99 5.53
C ASN A 118 1.44 4.69 4.01
N ALA A 119 2.51 5.04 3.30
CA ALA A 119 2.65 4.73 1.86
C ALA A 119 2.74 3.22 1.57
N TRP A 120 3.16 2.40 2.55
CA TRP A 120 3.28 0.95 2.40
C TRP A 120 2.06 0.15 2.88
N VAL A 121 1.01 0.82 3.39
CA VAL A 121 -0.25 0.16 3.81
C VAL A 121 -0.88 -0.69 2.70
N PRO A 122 -0.98 -0.22 1.44
CA PRO A 122 -1.58 -1.03 0.38
C PRO A 122 -0.83 -2.35 0.16
N LEU A 123 0.51 -2.33 0.27
CA LEU A 123 1.31 -3.56 0.19
C LEU A 123 1.04 -4.49 1.37
N GLY A 124 0.94 -3.96 2.59
CA GLY A 124 0.59 -4.75 3.77
C GLY A 124 -0.76 -5.47 3.61
N GLY A 125 -1.77 -4.76 3.13
CA GLY A 125 -3.09 -5.32 2.81
C GLY A 125 -3.02 -6.39 1.72
N ALA A 126 -2.27 -6.14 0.64
CA ALA A 126 -2.08 -7.11 -0.45
C ALA A 126 -1.41 -8.40 0.03
N LEU A 127 -0.41 -8.31 0.93
CA LEU A 127 0.25 -9.47 1.53
C LEU A 127 -0.71 -10.30 2.38
N LEU A 128 -1.57 -9.66 3.17
CA LEU A 128 -2.59 -10.36 3.96
C LEU A 128 -3.59 -11.09 3.06
N LEU A 129 -4.10 -10.44 2.01
CA LEU A 129 -5.01 -11.07 1.06
C LEU A 129 -4.33 -12.22 0.29
N ALA A 130 -3.10 -12.02 -0.16
CA ALA A 130 -2.30 -13.05 -0.82
C ALA A 130 -2.07 -14.26 0.10
N SER A 131 -1.85 -14.04 1.40
CA SER A 131 -1.68 -15.13 2.38
C SER A 131 -2.90 -16.04 2.46
N VAL A 132 -4.12 -15.47 2.43
CA VAL A 132 -5.38 -16.24 2.44
C VAL A 132 -5.52 -17.06 1.16
N VAL A 133 -5.21 -16.48 -0.01
CA VAL A 133 -5.26 -17.18 -1.30
C VAL A 133 -4.24 -18.32 -1.35
N VAL A 134 -3.02 -18.09 -0.86
CA VAL A 134 -1.95 -19.10 -0.82
C VAL A 134 -2.29 -20.22 0.17
N ALA A 135 -2.81 -19.90 1.35
CA ALA A 135 -3.20 -20.90 2.34
C ALA A 135 -4.35 -21.79 1.84
N GLY A 136 -5.41 -21.17 1.32
CA GLY A 136 -6.63 -21.85 0.89
C GLY A 136 -6.53 -22.52 -0.48
N GLY A 137 -5.84 -21.84 -1.43
CA GLY A 137 -5.75 -22.29 -2.82
C GLY A 137 -4.56 -23.20 -3.10
N LEU A 138 -3.37 -22.74 -2.75
CA LEU A 138 -2.11 -23.43 -3.07
C LEU A 138 -1.68 -24.43 -1.97
N ARG A 139 -2.29 -24.38 -0.79
CA ARG A 139 -1.94 -25.19 0.39
C ARG A 139 -0.46 -25.09 0.81
N LEU A 140 0.19 -23.97 0.48
CA LEU A 140 1.57 -23.68 0.86
C LEU A 140 1.60 -22.97 2.21
N SER A 141 1.33 -23.69 3.29
CA SER A 141 1.17 -23.12 4.63
C SER A 141 2.36 -22.29 5.09
N ARG A 142 3.59 -22.72 4.82
CA ARG A 142 4.80 -21.96 5.20
C ARG A 142 4.87 -20.58 4.53
N ILE A 143 4.61 -20.52 3.23
CA ILE A 143 4.61 -19.26 2.47
C ILE A 143 3.47 -18.38 2.94
N ALA A 144 2.28 -18.96 3.17
CA ALA A 144 1.13 -18.23 3.69
C ALA A 144 1.43 -17.57 5.05
N TRP A 145 2.10 -18.26 5.97
CA TRP A 145 2.51 -17.70 7.27
C TRP A 145 3.53 -16.56 7.14
N ILE A 146 4.49 -16.67 6.22
CA ILE A 146 5.46 -15.58 5.94
C ILE A 146 4.73 -14.36 5.40
N LEU A 147 3.83 -14.53 4.43
CA LEU A 147 3.04 -13.44 3.86
C LEU A 147 2.11 -12.79 4.90
N ALA A 148 1.44 -13.60 5.71
CA ALA A 148 0.58 -13.10 6.78
C ALA A 148 1.38 -12.32 7.84
N GLY A 149 2.51 -12.87 8.28
CA GLY A 149 3.38 -12.25 9.27
C GLY A 149 3.96 -10.92 8.79
N SER A 150 4.46 -10.87 7.55
CA SER A 150 5.00 -9.64 6.96
C SER A 150 3.92 -8.58 6.74
N GLY A 151 2.74 -8.97 6.26
CA GLY A 151 1.62 -8.05 6.08
C GLY A 151 1.12 -7.49 7.41
N LEU A 152 0.96 -8.34 8.42
CA LEU A 152 0.55 -7.93 9.77
C LEU A 152 1.58 -6.98 10.40
N LEU A 153 2.88 -7.26 10.24
CA LEU A 153 3.96 -6.42 10.76
C LEU A 153 3.92 -5.02 10.13
N LEU A 154 3.74 -4.92 8.82
CA LEU A 154 3.62 -3.64 8.12
C LEU A 154 2.40 -2.84 8.61
N VAL A 155 1.25 -3.47 8.71
CA VAL A 155 0.03 -2.81 9.18
C VAL A 155 0.17 -2.36 10.64
N THR A 156 0.72 -3.21 11.51
CA THR A 156 0.93 -2.87 12.93
C THR A 156 1.94 -1.74 13.09
N ALA A 157 3.05 -1.77 12.34
CA ALA A 157 4.04 -0.68 12.36
C ALA A 157 3.42 0.65 11.95
N THR A 158 2.51 0.65 10.98
CA THR A 158 1.76 1.87 10.58
C THR A 158 0.88 2.37 11.71
N PHE A 159 0.16 1.49 12.40
CA PHE A 159 -0.68 1.87 13.53
C PHE A 159 0.13 2.45 14.70
N MET A 160 1.35 1.96 14.94
CA MET A 160 2.21 2.48 16.01
C MET A 160 2.78 3.88 15.69
N THR A 161 2.74 4.31 14.42
CA THR A 161 3.24 5.63 13.97
C THR A 161 2.12 6.66 13.73
N LEU A 162 0.87 6.27 13.93
CA LEU A 162 -0.30 7.13 13.87
C LEU A 162 -0.48 7.92 15.16
#